data_091299b7dd27a3d5068df8cc39c3aa54
#
_entry.id   091299b7dd27a3d5068df8cc39c3aa54
#
_cell.length_a   1.000
_cell.length_b   1.000
_cell.length_c   1.000
_cell.angle_alpha   90.00
_cell.angle_beta   90.00
_cell.angle_gamma   90.00
#
_symmetry.space_group_name_H-M   'P 1'
#
loop_
_entity.id
_entity.type
_entity.pdbx_description
1 polymer ?
#
loop_
_entity_poly.entity_id
_entity_poly.type
_entity_poly.pdbx_seq_one_letter_code
_entity_poly.pdbx_strand_id
1 'polypeptide(L)'
;MLKVLLVDDEPFILQGLKLLVDWENEGFRVAGTAANGMEALAFLKKEKVDLVIADIKMPRMTGLELLEHIRKEKISDAYFVILSGYAEFSFAQQAIQNDCTDYLLKPVDSEILCKVLNKVLALHNREELDHEKNRKLEQAYLARNMIALIQGKFDDLNARYIHEHMRCGTGVR
;
A
#
# COMPACT_ATOMS: atom_id res chain seq x y z
N MET A 1 8.32 3.33 10.15
CA MET A 1 8.78 4.14 9.02
C MET A 1 8.36 3.47 7.74
N LEU A 2 7.51 4.13 6.96
CA LEU A 2 6.97 3.59 5.72
C LEU A 2 7.99 3.68 4.58
N LYS A 3 8.04 2.65 3.73
CA LYS A 3 8.96 2.57 2.59
C LYS A 3 8.33 3.19 1.35
N VAL A 4 9.07 4.07 0.67
CA VAL A 4 8.64 4.75 -0.55
C VAL A 4 9.48 4.31 -1.74
N LEU A 5 8.82 3.99 -2.84
CA LEU A 5 9.42 3.81 -4.16
C LEU A 5 9.10 5.05 -5.02
N LEU A 6 10.14 5.71 -5.53
CA LEU A 6 10.00 6.82 -6.47
C LEU A 6 10.23 6.32 -7.89
N VAL A 7 9.34 6.65 -8.81
CA VAL A 7 9.36 6.15 -10.20
C VAL A 7 9.22 7.32 -11.17
N ASP A 8 10.27 7.58 -11.93
CA ASP A 8 10.31 8.65 -12.94
C ASP A 8 11.46 8.35 -13.90
N ASP A 9 11.28 8.55 -15.20
CA ASP A 9 12.33 8.31 -16.19
C ASP A 9 13.37 9.43 -16.25
N GLU A 10 13.10 10.57 -15.61
CA GLU A 10 14.03 11.68 -15.48
C GLU A 10 14.84 11.59 -14.16
N PRO A 11 16.15 11.29 -14.20
CA PRO A 11 16.97 11.17 -12.99
C PRO A 11 17.01 12.44 -12.13
N PHE A 12 16.90 13.61 -12.76
CA PHE A 12 16.88 14.90 -12.05
C PHE A 12 15.59 15.08 -11.23
N ILE A 13 14.45 14.58 -11.73
CA ILE A 13 13.19 14.61 -10.98
C ILE A 13 13.28 13.68 -9.78
N LEU A 14 13.82 12.46 -9.92
CA LEU A 14 14.06 11.55 -8.82
C LEU A 14 14.97 12.16 -7.74
N GLN A 15 16.02 12.85 -8.14
CA GLN A 15 16.92 13.57 -7.24
C GLN A 15 16.19 14.72 -6.53
N GLY A 16 15.42 15.51 -7.27
CA GLY A 16 14.61 16.60 -6.75
C GLY A 16 13.61 16.10 -5.69
N LEU A 17 12.86 15.04 -5.99
CA LEU A 17 11.91 14.42 -5.04
C LEU A 17 12.58 13.92 -3.76
N LYS A 18 13.79 13.34 -3.86
CA LYS A 18 14.54 12.90 -2.66
C LYS A 18 14.93 14.05 -1.75
N LEU A 19 15.16 15.23 -2.30
CA LEU A 19 15.60 16.42 -1.56
C LEU A 19 14.44 17.36 -1.21
N LEU A 20 13.25 17.14 -1.78
CA LEU A 20 12.12 18.06 -1.66
C LEU A 20 11.57 18.15 -0.24
N VAL A 21 11.61 17.04 0.49
CA VAL A 21 11.14 16.93 1.87
C VAL A 21 12.11 16.12 2.72
N ASP A 22 12.05 16.29 4.02
CA ASP A 22 12.75 15.42 4.98
C ASP A 22 11.90 14.16 5.21
N TRP A 23 12.14 13.13 4.39
CA TRP A 23 11.39 11.89 4.41
C TRP A 23 11.35 11.22 5.77
N GLU A 24 12.46 11.24 6.51
CA GLU A 24 12.54 10.59 7.82
C GLU A 24 11.69 11.33 8.85
N ASN A 25 11.71 12.65 8.82
CA ASN A 25 10.90 13.47 9.70
C ASN A 25 9.39 13.34 9.40
N GLU A 26 9.04 13.11 8.12
CA GLU A 26 7.68 12.81 7.68
C GLU A 26 7.25 11.36 7.94
N GLY A 27 8.10 10.52 8.54
CA GLY A 27 7.78 9.12 8.87
C GLY A 27 8.01 8.12 7.73
N PHE A 28 8.69 8.52 6.67
CA PHE A 28 8.98 7.71 5.49
C PHE A 28 10.48 7.52 5.27
N ARG A 29 10.82 6.54 4.42
CA ARG A 29 12.16 6.40 3.86
C ARG A 29 12.08 5.99 2.40
N VAL A 30 12.91 6.57 1.56
CA VAL A 30 13.04 6.17 0.16
C VAL A 30 13.77 4.83 0.10
N ALA A 31 13.04 3.75 -0.22
CA ALA A 31 13.57 2.39 -0.32
C ALA A 31 14.29 2.16 -1.66
N GLY A 32 13.87 2.86 -2.70
CA GLY A 32 14.46 2.73 -4.02
C GLY A 32 13.91 3.72 -5.03
N THR A 33 14.47 3.64 -6.23
CA THR A 33 14.00 4.39 -7.39
C THR A 33 13.92 3.47 -8.60
N ALA A 34 13.05 3.76 -9.54
CA ALA A 34 12.92 3.06 -10.81
C ALA A 34 12.74 4.08 -11.95
N ALA A 35 13.26 3.78 -13.13
CA ALA A 35 13.21 4.66 -14.29
C ALA A 35 12.00 4.39 -15.22
N ASN A 36 11.17 3.42 -14.92
CA ASN A 36 9.95 3.08 -15.66
C ASN A 36 9.09 2.08 -14.87
N GLY A 37 7.86 1.86 -15.34
CA GLY A 37 6.94 0.94 -14.67
C GLY A 37 7.41 -0.50 -14.61
N MET A 38 8.17 -1.00 -15.60
CA MET A 38 8.71 -2.37 -15.60
C MET A 38 9.73 -2.58 -14.49
N GLU A 39 10.63 -1.62 -14.29
CA GLU A 39 11.62 -1.66 -13.19
C GLU A 39 10.93 -1.55 -11.83
N ALA A 40 9.93 -0.65 -11.71
CA ALA A 40 9.12 -0.52 -10.51
C ALA A 40 8.39 -1.82 -10.18
N LEU A 41 7.79 -2.50 -11.17
CA LEU A 41 7.14 -3.78 -11.01
C LEU A 41 8.12 -4.87 -10.53
N ALA A 42 9.33 -4.91 -11.12
CA ALA A 42 10.37 -5.85 -10.69
C ALA A 42 10.85 -5.58 -9.26
N PHE A 43 10.88 -4.32 -8.83
CA PHE A 43 11.21 -3.93 -7.46
C PHE A 43 10.11 -4.37 -6.48
N LEU A 44 8.84 -4.08 -6.79
CA LEU A 44 7.69 -4.42 -5.95
C LEU A 44 7.50 -5.94 -5.76
N LYS A 45 7.92 -6.75 -6.72
CA LYS A 45 7.94 -8.22 -6.59
C LYS A 45 9.01 -8.74 -5.63
N LYS A 46 10.05 -7.97 -5.35
CA LYS A 46 11.19 -8.37 -4.51
C LYS A 46 11.13 -7.75 -3.12
N GLU A 47 10.61 -6.56 -3.01
CA GLU A 47 10.61 -5.79 -1.76
C GLU A 47 9.23 -5.20 -1.50
N LYS A 48 8.75 -5.36 -0.25
CA LYS A 48 7.51 -4.71 0.20
C LYS A 48 7.74 -3.21 0.34
N VAL A 49 6.86 -2.45 -0.30
CA VAL A 49 6.83 -0.98 -0.28
C VAL A 49 5.45 -0.55 0.18
N ASP A 50 5.38 0.54 0.94
CA ASP A 50 4.13 1.04 1.51
C ASP A 50 3.53 2.18 0.67
N LEU A 51 4.37 2.93 -0.06
CA LEU A 51 3.97 4.02 -0.94
C LEU A 51 4.76 3.98 -2.25
N VAL A 52 4.07 4.13 -3.36
CA VAL A 52 4.67 4.36 -4.69
C VAL A 52 4.30 5.76 -5.15
N ILE A 53 5.28 6.54 -5.56
CA ILE A 53 5.09 7.85 -6.22
C ILE A 53 5.63 7.72 -7.64
N ALA A 54 4.76 7.77 -8.64
CA ALA A 54 5.12 7.47 -10.02
C ALA A 54 4.69 8.57 -11.00
N ASP A 55 5.57 8.91 -11.94
CA ASP A 55 5.19 9.70 -13.11
C ASP A 55 4.25 8.91 -14.02
N ILE A 56 3.37 9.63 -14.73
CA ILE A 56 2.48 9.00 -15.73
C ILE A 56 3.27 8.61 -16.97
N LYS A 57 3.99 9.55 -17.56
CA LYS A 57 4.61 9.38 -18.88
C LYS A 57 6.03 8.85 -18.76
N MET A 58 6.16 7.56 -18.79
CA MET A 58 7.45 6.87 -18.77
C MET A 58 7.55 5.89 -19.96
N PRO A 59 8.76 5.59 -20.44
CA PRO A 59 8.95 4.59 -21.49
C PRO A 59 8.62 3.19 -20.98
N ARG A 60 8.29 2.26 -21.88
CA ARG A 60 8.00 0.85 -21.67
C ARG A 60 6.69 0.57 -20.93
N MET A 61 6.47 1.19 -19.79
CA MET A 61 5.26 1.05 -18.98
C MET A 61 5.02 2.38 -18.27
N THR A 62 3.86 2.95 -18.47
CA THR A 62 3.41 4.19 -17.82
C THR A 62 3.07 3.96 -16.35
N GLY A 63 2.99 5.03 -15.56
CA GLY A 63 2.58 4.94 -14.14
C GLY A 63 1.15 4.44 -13.97
N LEU A 64 0.25 4.76 -14.91
CA LEU A 64 -1.13 4.25 -14.88
C LEU A 64 -1.21 2.76 -15.22
N GLU A 65 -0.46 2.30 -16.21
CA GLU A 65 -0.36 0.86 -16.53
C GLU A 65 0.27 0.09 -15.37
N LEU A 66 1.28 0.65 -14.71
CA LEU A 66 1.87 0.08 -13.51
C LEU A 66 0.82 -0.09 -12.40
N LEU A 67 0.06 0.97 -12.10
CA LEU A 67 -0.99 0.94 -11.08
C LEU A 67 -2.04 -0.13 -11.40
N GLU A 68 -2.55 -0.13 -12.63
CA GLU A 68 -3.52 -1.13 -13.08
C GLU A 68 -2.99 -2.56 -12.92
N HIS A 69 -1.73 -2.79 -13.32
CA HIS A 69 -1.10 -4.11 -13.28
C HIS A 69 -0.93 -4.63 -11.85
N ILE A 70 -0.42 -3.79 -10.93
CA ILE A 70 -0.23 -4.18 -9.53
C ILE A 70 -1.55 -4.46 -8.82
N ARG A 71 -2.64 -3.75 -9.15
CA ARG A 71 -3.98 -3.98 -8.57
C ARG A 71 -4.61 -5.26 -9.14
N LYS A 72 -4.59 -5.45 -10.46
CA LYS A 72 -5.15 -6.65 -11.12
C LYS A 72 -4.47 -7.94 -10.67
N GLU A 73 -3.15 -7.94 -10.61
CA GLU A 73 -2.37 -9.12 -10.23
C GLU A 73 -2.15 -9.24 -8.71
N LYS A 74 -2.67 -8.30 -7.92
CA LYS A 74 -2.51 -8.25 -6.45
C LYS A 74 -1.04 -8.36 -6.02
N ILE A 75 -0.15 -7.66 -6.73
CA ILE A 75 1.29 -7.70 -6.46
C ILE A 75 1.63 -6.86 -5.23
N SER A 76 0.93 -5.75 -5.04
CA SER A 76 1.18 -4.83 -3.93
C SER A 76 -0.09 -4.07 -3.56
N ASP A 77 -0.30 -3.91 -2.25
CA ASP A 77 -1.36 -3.07 -1.67
C ASP A 77 -0.82 -1.66 -1.31
N ALA A 78 0.38 -1.30 -1.79
CA ALA A 78 0.98 0.00 -1.53
C ALA A 78 0.04 1.14 -1.93
N TYR A 79 0.03 2.20 -1.13
CA TYR A 79 -0.58 3.47 -1.53
C TYR A 79 0.09 3.94 -2.82
N PHE A 80 -0.68 4.55 -3.70
CA PHE A 80 -0.17 4.94 -5.01
C PHE A 80 -0.49 6.40 -5.30
N VAL A 81 0.54 7.20 -5.53
CA VAL A 81 0.44 8.61 -5.89
C VAL A 81 0.97 8.80 -7.30
N ILE A 82 0.17 9.42 -8.14
CA ILE A 82 0.53 9.75 -9.52
C ILE A 82 1.09 11.17 -9.58
N LEU A 83 2.21 11.35 -10.28
CA LEU A 83 2.72 12.64 -10.68
C LEU A 83 2.43 12.88 -12.16
N SER A 84 1.97 14.06 -12.52
CA SER A 84 1.67 14.40 -13.92
C SER A 84 2.11 15.80 -14.27
N GLY A 85 2.76 15.95 -15.41
CA GLY A 85 3.04 17.25 -16.02
C GLY A 85 1.84 17.87 -16.75
N TYR A 86 0.71 17.17 -16.81
CA TYR A 86 -0.47 17.58 -17.58
C TYR A 86 -1.73 17.47 -16.74
N ALA A 87 -2.55 18.52 -16.78
CA ALA A 87 -3.88 18.54 -16.18
C ALA A 87 -4.90 17.83 -17.11
N GLU A 88 -4.61 16.61 -17.58
CA GLU A 88 -5.52 15.86 -18.42
C GLU A 88 -6.55 15.11 -17.57
N PHE A 89 -7.81 15.46 -17.71
CA PHE A 89 -8.92 14.86 -16.98
C PHE A 89 -8.99 13.33 -17.16
N SER A 90 -8.65 12.84 -18.35
CA SER A 90 -8.63 11.41 -18.67
C SER A 90 -7.68 10.60 -17.78
N PHE A 91 -6.50 11.13 -17.48
CA PHE A 91 -5.53 10.47 -16.62
C PHE A 91 -5.98 10.46 -15.16
N ALA A 92 -6.54 11.56 -14.67
CA ALA A 92 -7.09 11.63 -13.33
C ALA A 92 -8.25 10.64 -13.16
N GLN A 93 -9.13 10.52 -14.16
CA GLN A 93 -10.23 9.57 -14.14
C GLN A 93 -9.73 8.11 -14.10
N GLN A 94 -8.73 7.75 -14.90
CA GLN A 94 -8.13 6.41 -14.89
C GLN A 94 -7.43 6.12 -13.55
N ALA A 95 -6.73 7.09 -12.98
CA ALA A 95 -6.09 6.95 -11.68
C ALA A 95 -7.11 6.62 -10.58
N ILE A 96 -8.23 7.35 -10.53
CA ILE A 96 -9.31 7.12 -9.56
C ILE A 96 -9.94 5.74 -9.76
N GLN A 97 -10.17 5.30 -11.00
CA GLN A 97 -10.76 3.98 -11.29
C GLN A 97 -9.87 2.81 -10.85
N ASN A 98 -8.56 3.04 -10.73
CA ASN A 98 -7.59 2.03 -10.31
C ASN A 98 -7.11 2.24 -8.86
N ASP A 99 -7.91 2.85 -7.99
CA ASP A 99 -7.62 3.07 -6.57
C ASP A 99 -6.30 3.82 -6.32
N CYS A 100 -6.07 4.90 -7.09
CA CYS A 100 -5.00 5.85 -6.81
C CYS A 100 -5.29 6.60 -5.51
N THR A 101 -4.30 6.70 -4.63
CA THR A 101 -4.44 7.40 -3.35
C THR A 101 -4.50 8.91 -3.52
N ASP A 102 -3.68 9.43 -4.46
CA ASP A 102 -3.65 10.86 -4.80
C ASP A 102 -3.06 11.11 -6.20
N TYR A 103 -3.32 12.31 -6.73
CA TYR A 103 -2.87 12.74 -8.04
C TYR A 103 -2.29 14.16 -7.93
N LEU A 104 -1.02 14.32 -8.25
CA LEU A 104 -0.29 15.59 -8.11
C LEU A 104 0.15 16.12 -9.48
N LEU A 105 0.03 17.43 -9.65
CA LEU A 105 0.57 18.10 -10.84
C LEU A 105 2.02 18.53 -10.62
N LYS A 106 2.87 18.29 -11.60
CA LYS A 106 4.23 18.85 -11.67
C LYS A 106 4.17 20.35 -12.07
N PRO A 107 5.00 21.22 -11.48
CA PRO A 107 6.05 20.94 -10.52
C PRO A 107 5.47 20.63 -9.12
N VAL A 108 6.01 19.59 -8.47
CA VAL A 108 5.57 19.20 -7.14
C VAL A 108 6.11 20.18 -6.11
N ASP A 109 5.23 20.73 -5.31
CA ASP A 109 5.55 21.59 -4.17
C ASP A 109 5.75 20.76 -2.90
N SER A 110 6.71 21.16 -2.04
CA SER A 110 6.98 20.46 -0.79
C SER A 110 5.79 20.43 0.16
N GLU A 111 5.02 21.53 0.24
CA GLU A 111 3.84 21.57 1.10
C GLU A 111 2.75 20.61 0.62
N ILE A 112 2.55 20.51 -0.71
CA ILE A 112 1.59 19.60 -1.31
C ILE A 112 2.03 18.15 -1.07
N LEU A 113 3.32 17.85 -1.25
CA LEU A 113 3.85 16.52 -1.00
C LEU A 113 3.71 16.14 0.47
N CYS A 114 4.06 17.01 1.43
CA CYS A 114 3.86 16.77 2.85
C CYS A 114 2.38 16.48 3.20
N LYS A 115 1.43 17.20 2.60
CA LYS A 115 -0.01 16.93 2.81
C LYS A 115 -0.40 15.52 2.35
N VAL A 116 0.14 15.08 1.21
CA VAL A 116 -0.11 13.72 0.70
C VAL A 116 0.54 12.66 1.58
N LEU A 117 1.78 12.89 2.04
CA LEU A 117 2.45 11.99 2.98
C LEU A 117 1.67 11.85 4.29
N ASN A 118 1.20 12.96 4.86
CA ASN A 118 0.36 12.96 6.05
C ASN A 118 -0.98 12.23 5.84
N LYS A 119 -1.60 12.37 4.66
CA LYS A 119 -2.80 11.62 4.28
C LYS A 119 -2.52 10.11 4.26
N VAL A 120 -1.42 9.70 3.65
CA VAL A 120 -1.01 8.28 3.59
C VAL A 120 -0.75 7.72 4.99
N LEU A 121 -0.04 8.46 5.85
CA LEU A 121 0.16 8.07 7.25
C LEU A 121 -1.16 7.90 8.02
N ALA A 122 -2.10 8.82 7.83
CA ALA A 122 -3.40 8.74 8.49
C ALA A 122 -4.20 7.50 8.03
N LEU A 123 -4.18 7.19 6.73
CA LEU A 123 -4.81 5.99 6.18
C LEU A 123 -4.16 4.71 6.74
N HIS A 124 -2.83 4.64 6.69
CA HIS A 124 -2.07 3.50 7.21
C HIS A 124 -2.33 3.24 8.69
N ASN A 125 -2.28 4.28 9.52
CA ASN A 125 -2.56 4.16 10.96
C ASN A 125 -3.99 3.70 11.24
N ARG A 126 -4.97 4.13 10.43
CA ARG A 126 -6.35 3.68 10.55
C ARG A 126 -6.50 2.19 10.21
N GLU A 127 -5.89 1.74 9.12
CA GLU A 127 -5.89 0.34 8.71
C GLU A 127 -5.24 -0.56 9.76
N GLU A 128 -4.09 -0.16 10.31
CA GLU A 128 -3.42 -0.87 11.40
C GLU A 128 -4.30 -1.00 12.65
N LEU A 129 -4.99 0.08 13.05
CA LEU A 129 -5.91 0.06 14.18
C LEU A 129 -7.10 -0.89 13.94
N ASP A 130 -7.65 -0.90 12.74
CA ASP A 130 -8.77 -1.78 12.39
C ASP A 130 -8.32 -3.25 12.31
N HIS A 131 -7.13 -3.53 11.78
CA HIS A 131 -6.52 -4.86 11.82
C HIS A 131 -6.26 -5.34 13.27
N GLU A 132 -5.76 -4.46 14.15
CA GLU A 132 -5.53 -4.81 15.55
C GLU A 132 -6.84 -5.11 16.29
N LYS A 133 -7.89 -4.31 16.06
CA LYS A 133 -9.23 -4.57 16.62
C LYS A 133 -9.79 -5.91 16.16
N ASN A 134 -9.72 -6.20 14.87
CA ASN A 134 -10.20 -7.46 14.32
C ASN A 134 -9.44 -8.66 14.89
N ARG A 135 -8.11 -8.55 15.00
CA ARG A 135 -7.28 -9.61 15.62
C ARG A 135 -7.64 -9.85 17.08
N LYS A 136 -7.85 -8.78 17.87
CA LYS A 136 -8.27 -8.90 19.28
C LYS A 136 -9.65 -9.54 19.39
N LEU A 137 -10.59 -9.19 18.50
CA LEU A 137 -11.93 -9.77 18.45
C LEU A 137 -11.88 -11.26 18.13
N GLU A 138 -11.09 -11.67 17.13
CA GLU A 138 -10.88 -13.08 16.80
C GLU A 138 -10.28 -13.88 17.98
N GLN A 139 -9.25 -13.32 18.63
CA GLN A 139 -8.64 -13.97 19.79
C GLN A 139 -9.64 -14.13 20.95
N ALA A 140 -10.44 -13.10 21.23
CA ALA A 140 -11.48 -13.17 22.27
C ALA A 140 -12.56 -14.22 21.92
N TYR A 141 -12.95 -14.31 20.65
CA TYR A 141 -13.92 -15.28 20.17
C TYR A 141 -13.37 -16.72 20.27
N LEU A 142 -12.12 -16.94 19.87
CA LEU A 142 -11.45 -18.23 20.02
C LEU A 142 -11.32 -18.65 21.49
N ALA A 143 -10.88 -17.73 22.36
CA ALA A 143 -10.77 -18.00 23.79
C ALA A 143 -12.12 -18.39 24.41
N ARG A 144 -13.21 -17.67 24.07
CA ARG A 144 -14.56 -17.98 24.54
C ARG A 144 -15.00 -19.39 24.09
N ASN A 145 -14.76 -19.74 22.83
CA ASN A 145 -15.11 -21.05 22.29
C ASN A 145 -14.29 -22.18 22.91
N MET A 146 -13.00 -21.96 23.20
CA MET A 146 -12.17 -22.92 23.92
C MET A 146 -12.66 -23.15 25.38
N ILE A 147 -13.08 -22.10 26.08
CA ILE A 147 -13.65 -22.21 27.43
C ILE A 147 -14.96 -23.00 27.37
N ALA A 148 -15.83 -22.77 26.39
CA ALA A 148 -17.07 -23.51 26.20
C ALA A 148 -16.81 -25.01 25.97
N LEU A 149 -15.77 -25.34 25.20
CA LEU A 149 -15.28 -26.71 25.00
C LEU A 149 -14.91 -27.39 26.31
N ILE A 150 -14.07 -26.72 27.12
CA ILE A 150 -13.58 -27.26 28.42
C ILE A 150 -14.74 -27.46 29.39
N GLN A 151 -15.77 -26.62 29.35
CA GLN A 151 -16.95 -26.68 30.21
C GLN A 151 -18.02 -27.69 29.72
N GLY A 152 -17.79 -28.38 28.58
CA GLY A 152 -18.76 -29.33 28.04
C GLY A 152 -20.04 -28.68 27.48
N LYS A 153 -20.04 -27.34 27.30
CA LYS A 153 -21.13 -26.57 26.70
C LYS A 153 -20.86 -26.34 25.21
N PHE A 154 -20.93 -27.41 24.45
CA PHE A 154 -20.50 -27.40 23.06
C PHE A 154 -21.69 -27.56 22.14
N ASP A 155 -21.80 -26.71 21.13
CA ASP A 155 -22.70 -26.88 20.00
C ASP A 155 -21.93 -27.09 18.69
N ASP A 156 -22.58 -27.68 17.68
CA ASP A 156 -21.98 -28.00 16.38
C ASP A 156 -21.45 -26.78 15.60
N LEU A 157 -21.94 -25.59 15.90
CA LEU A 157 -21.49 -24.33 15.29
C LEU A 157 -20.10 -23.94 15.78
N ASN A 158 -19.85 -24.08 17.07
CA ASN A 158 -18.55 -23.81 17.69
C ASN A 158 -17.49 -24.82 17.21
N ALA A 159 -17.86 -26.10 16.97
CA ALA A 159 -16.97 -27.12 16.42
C ALA A 159 -16.45 -26.76 15.03
N ARG A 160 -17.34 -26.37 14.14
CA ARG A 160 -16.99 -26.02 12.77
C ARG A 160 -16.07 -24.81 12.70
N TYR A 161 -16.35 -23.77 13.48
CA TYR A 161 -15.52 -22.57 13.51
C TYR A 161 -14.09 -22.84 13.98
N ILE A 162 -13.91 -23.61 15.05
CA ILE A 162 -12.57 -23.98 15.54
C ILE A 162 -11.82 -24.83 14.51
N HIS A 163 -12.50 -25.78 13.88
CA HIS A 163 -11.90 -26.66 12.89
C HIS A 163 -11.42 -25.90 11.63
N GLU A 164 -12.15 -24.87 11.19
CA GLU A 164 -11.78 -24.03 10.06
C GLU A 164 -10.57 -23.12 10.38
N HIS A 165 -10.52 -22.54 11.59
CA HIS A 165 -9.47 -21.59 11.96
C HIS A 165 -8.19 -22.23 12.50
N MET A 166 -8.25 -23.43 13.05
CA MET A 166 -7.04 -24.18 13.43
C MET A 166 -6.30 -24.79 12.22
N ARG A 167 -6.98 -25.02 11.08
CA ARG A 167 -6.34 -25.50 9.84
C ARG A 167 -5.52 -24.42 9.12
N CYS A 168 -5.82 -23.15 9.30
CA CYS A 168 -5.06 -22.05 8.69
C CYS A 168 -3.73 -21.73 9.41
N GLY A 169 -3.50 -22.27 10.62
CA GLY A 169 -2.31 -21.99 11.43
C GLY A 169 -1.09 -22.92 11.20
N THR A 170 -1.20 -23.96 10.39
CA THR A 170 -0.11 -24.94 10.16
C THR A 170 0.55 -24.86 8.79
N GLY A 171 0.58 -23.68 8.19
CA GLY A 171 1.31 -23.40 6.93
C GLY A 171 2.71 -22.85 7.18
N VAL A 172 3.54 -23.52 8.00
CA VAL A 172 4.99 -23.29 8.00
C VAL A 172 5.63 -24.37 7.17
N ARG A 173 6.06 -24.02 5.95
CA ARG A 173 7.25 -24.59 5.29
C ARG A 173 7.90 -23.54 4.43
#